data_3c6936fa2a6e10670473db73c96a589a
#
_entry.id   3c6936fa2a6e10670473db73c96a589a
#
_cell.length_a   1.000
_cell.length_b   1.000
_cell.length_c   1.000
_cell.angle_alpha   90.00
_cell.angle_beta   90.00
_cell.angle_gamma   90.00
#
_symmetry.space_group_name_H-M   'P 1'
#
loop_
_entity.id
_entity.type
_entity.pdbx_description
1 polymer ?
#
loop_
_entity_poly.entity_id
_entity_poly.type
_entity_poly.pdbx_seq_one_letter_code
_entity_poly.pdbx_strand_id
1 'polypeptide(L)'
;MRLSINGIKTFVTAAMTISVLALVILFQTNSRAANTTAGDGGETFKAKCAACHGPDGTGQTAVGKAMKIRDLTSADVQAQTDDQLFDIVTKGKGKMPGYEKTLGADKCKELVAYIRTLKK
;
A
#
# COMPACT_ATOMS: atom_id res chain seq x y z
N MET A 1 8.15 -29.61 -56.84
CA MET A 1 7.19 -29.26 -55.77
C MET A 1 7.22 -27.73 -55.57
N ARG A 2 6.29 -27.02 -56.19
CA ARG A 2 6.26 -25.56 -56.12
C ARG A 2 5.49 -25.15 -54.85
N LEU A 3 6.20 -24.73 -53.81
CA LEU A 3 5.52 -24.13 -52.64
C LEU A 3 4.87 -22.80 -53.10
N SER A 4 3.55 -22.71 -52.95
CA SER A 4 2.81 -21.52 -53.33
C SER A 4 3.21 -20.36 -52.41
N ILE A 5 3.64 -19.28 -53.02
CA ILE A 5 4.08 -18.03 -52.37
C ILE A 5 2.96 -17.48 -51.41
N ASN A 6 1.71 -17.81 -51.72
CA ASN A 6 0.57 -17.41 -50.90
C ASN A 6 0.51 -18.14 -49.54
N GLY A 7 0.98 -19.40 -49.46
CA GLY A 7 1.05 -20.16 -48.19
C GLY A 7 2.10 -19.61 -47.25
N ILE A 8 3.23 -19.13 -47.77
CA ILE A 8 4.31 -18.56 -46.96
C ILE A 8 3.89 -17.22 -46.34
N LYS A 9 3.17 -16.37 -47.10
CA LYS A 9 2.69 -15.07 -46.62
C LYS A 9 1.69 -15.23 -45.47
N THR A 10 0.77 -16.21 -45.53
CA THR A 10 -0.19 -16.49 -44.47
C THR A 10 0.47 -17.05 -43.21
N PHE A 11 1.50 -17.88 -43.31
CA PHE A 11 2.24 -18.39 -42.15
C PHE A 11 3.07 -17.30 -41.46
N VAL A 12 3.70 -16.39 -42.24
CA VAL A 12 4.50 -15.30 -41.66
C VAL A 12 3.63 -14.27 -40.95
N THR A 13 2.45 -13.94 -41.51
CA THR A 13 1.52 -13.01 -40.84
C THR A 13 0.92 -13.59 -39.57
N ALA A 14 0.56 -14.87 -39.56
CA ALA A 14 0.04 -15.56 -38.38
C ALA A 14 1.10 -15.65 -37.27
N ALA A 15 2.36 -15.95 -37.59
CA ALA A 15 3.45 -15.99 -36.63
C ALA A 15 3.75 -14.61 -36.00
N MET A 16 3.72 -13.53 -36.80
CA MET A 16 3.93 -12.17 -36.28
C MET A 16 2.81 -11.72 -35.34
N THR A 17 1.55 -12.04 -35.65
CA THR A 17 0.42 -11.65 -34.77
C THR A 17 0.44 -12.38 -33.45
N ILE A 18 0.83 -13.65 -33.42
CA ILE A 18 0.95 -14.43 -32.17
C ILE A 18 2.11 -13.88 -31.32
N SER A 19 3.24 -13.50 -31.91
CA SER A 19 4.37 -12.92 -31.18
C SER A 19 4.05 -11.56 -30.56
N VAL A 20 3.32 -10.70 -31.28
CA VAL A 20 2.90 -9.40 -30.74
C VAL A 20 1.89 -9.56 -29.62
N LEU A 21 0.94 -10.50 -29.74
CA LEU A 21 -0.04 -10.77 -28.71
C LEU A 21 0.60 -11.31 -27.44
N ALA A 22 1.58 -12.22 -27.55
CA ALA A 22 2.34 -12.74 -26.42
C ALA A 22 3.16 -11.65 -25.72
N LEU A 23 3.76 -10.72 -26.47
CA LEU A 23 4.52 -9.60 -25.91
C LEU A 23 3.62 -8.63 -25.13
N VAL A 24 2.42 -8.35 -25.63
CA VAL A 24 1.44 -7.48 -24.95
C VAL A 24 0.96 -8.12 -23.65
N ILE A 25 0.73 -9.44 -23.61
CA ILE A 25 0.32 -10.14 -22.39
C ILE A 25 1.44 -10.12 -21.34
N LEU A 26 2.70 -10.27 -21.72
CA LEU A 26 3.85 -10.18 -20.79
C LEU A 26 4.04 -8.77 -20.22
N PHE A 27 3.69 -7.72 -20.96
CA PHE A 27 3.75 -6.34 -20.45
C PHE A 27 2.64 -6.02 -19.44
N GLN A 28 1.49 -6.70 -19.49
CA GLN A 28 0.36 -6.43 -18.59
C GLN A 28 0.50 -7.10 -17.22
N THR A 29 1.38 -8.08 -17.05
CA THR A 29 1.55 -8.77 -15.76
C THR A 29 2.37 -7.99 -14.74
N ASN A 30 3.09 -6.94 -15.15
CA ASN A 30 3.93 -6.15 -14.24
C ASN A 30 3.23 -4.94 -13.58
N SER A 31 1.99 -4.63 -13.93
CA SER A 31 1.32 -3.42 -13.42
C SER A 31 0.48 -3.63 -12.17
N ARG A 32 0.45 -4.84 -11.60
CA ARG A 32 -0.40 -5.13 -10.42
C ARG A 32 0.30 -5.00 -9.07
N ALA A 33 1.61 -4.78 -9.04
CA ALA A 33 2.38 -4.76 -7.78
C ALA A 33 2.53 -3.38 -7.12
N ALA A 34 2.05 -2.28 -7.71
CA ALA A 34 2.38 -0.94 -7.25
C ALA A 34 1.24 -0.13 -6.61
N ASN A 35 0.02 -0.68 -6.47
CA ASN A 35 -1.12 0.15 -6.08
C ASN A 35 -1.87 -0.31 -4.81
N THR A 36 -1.28 -1.15 -3.96
CA THR A 36 -2.01 -1.76 -2.83
C THR A 36 -1.77 -1.05 -1.50
N THR A 37 -0.84 -0.08 -1.40
CA THR A 37 -0.28 0.26 -0.09
C THR A 37 -0.91 1.46 0.61
N ALA A 38 -1.38 2.48 -0.09
CA ALA A 38 -1.89 3.69 0.58
C ALA A 38 -3.42 3.69 0.78
N GLY A 39 -4.17 3.08 -0.13
CA GLY A 39 -5.64 3.10 -0.06
C GLY A 39 -6.22 2.26 1.09
N ASP A 40 -5.67 1.10 1.32
CA ASP A 40 -6.16 0.15 2.35
C ASP A 40 -5.69 0.54 3.76
N GLY A 41 -4.49 1.12 3.89
CA GLY A 41 -4.00 1.68 5.14
C GLY A 41 -4.87 2.83 5.66
N GLY A 42 -5.41 3.67 4.76
CA GLY A 42 -6.32 4.76 5.11
C GLY A 42 -7.66 4.27 5.66
N GLU A 43 -8.26 3.26 5.06
CA GLU A 43 -9.50 2.65 5.56
C GLU A 43 -9.28 1.95 6.91
N THR A 44 -8.18 1.22 7.05
CA THR A 44 -7.80 0.58 8.32
C THR A 44 -7.55 1.64 9.40
N PHE A 45 -6.88 2.75 9.07
CA PHE A 45 -6.64 3.86 9.99
C PHE A 45 -7.96 4.48 10.48
N LYS A 46 -8.88 4.78 9.58
CA LYS A 46 -10.20 5.30 9.93
C LYS A 46 -10.96 4.37 10.87
N ALA A 47 -10.94 3.08 10.60
CA ALA A 47 -11.69 2.09 11.36
C ALA A 47 -11.08 1.77 12.74
N LYS A 48 -9.75 1.81 12.90
CA LYS A 48 -9.05 1.31 14.09
C LYS A 48 -8.29 2.37 14.87
N CYS A 49 -7.86 3.45 14.22
CA CYS A 49 -6.93 4.44 14.80
C CYS A 49 -7.57 5.81 15.02
N ALA A 50 -8.50 6.22 14.14
CA ALA A 50 -9.04 7.57 14.12
C ALA A 50 -9.85 7.94 15.36
N ALA A 51 -10.43 6.99 16.09
CA ALA A 51 -11.13 7.26 17.35
C ALA A 51 -10.22 7.97 18.38
N CYS A 52 -8.94 7.64 18.37
CA CYS A 52 -7.94 8.26 19.24
C CYS A 52 -7.12 9.32 18.50
N HIS A 53 -6.56 8.96 17.35
CA HIS A 53 -5.64 9.83 16.61
C HIS A 53 -6.31 10.92 15.77
N GLY A 54 -7.63 10.87 15.59
CA GLY A 54 -8.35 11.73 14.67
C GLY A 54 -8.24 11.24 13.20
N PRO A 55 -9.22 11.55 12.35
CA PRO A 55 -9.17 11.18 10.94
C PRO A 55 -8.01 11.84 10.18
N ASP A 56 -7.52 12.96 10.69
CA ASP A 56 -6.37 13.73 10.19
C ASP A 56 -5.04 13.40 10.89
N GLY A 57 -5.06 12.48 11.89
CA GLY A 57 -3.89 12.06 12.64
C GLY A 57 -3.38 13.05 13.69
N THR A 58 -4.08 14.18 13.93
CA THR A 58 -3.61 15.23 14.85
C THR A 58 -3.84 14.92 16.33
N GLY A 59 -4.59 13.88 16.65
CA GLY A 59 -4.93 13.54 18.05
C GLY A 59 -5.94 14.50 18.69
N GLN A 60 -6.61 15.37 17.93
CA GLN A 60 -7.54 16.38 18.44
C GLN A 60 -8.95 15.84 18.76
N THR A 61 -9.07 14.55 19.00
CA THR A 61 -10.30 13.93 19.49
C THR A 61 -10.44 14.13 21.01
N ALA A 62 -11.64 13.92 21.56
CA ALA A 62 -11.85 13.95 23.01
C ALA A 62 -10.93 12.95 23.74
N VAL A 63 -10.84 11.71 23.21
CA VAL A 63 -9.96 10.66 23.73
C VAL A 63 -8.48 11.06 23.55
N GLY A 64 -8.12 11.57 22.37
CA GLY A 64 -6.76 11.99 22.05
C GLY A 64 -6.24 13.05 23.01
N LYS A 65 -7.06 14.07 23.31
CA LYS A 65 -6.74 15.11 24.27
C LYS A 65 -6.62 14.57 25.71
N ALA A 66 -7.58 13.76 26.13
CA ALA A 66 -7.57 13.18 27.49
C ALA A 66 -6.35 12.27 27.73
N MET A 67 -5.93 11.54 26.69
CA MET A 67 -4.81 10.61 26.76
C MET A 67 -3.47 11.25 26.35
N LYS A 68 -3.46 12.53 25.92
CA LYS A 68 -2.29 13.25 25.41
C LYS A 68 -1.61 12.49 24.26
N ILE A 69 -2.42 12.07 23.29
CA ILE A 69 -1.94 11.33 22.13
C ILE A 69 -1.11 12.23 21.23
N ARG A 70 0.00 11.70 20.71
CA ARG A 70 0.91 12.45 19.86
C ARG A 70 0.26 12.77 18.51
N ASP A 71 0.51 13.97 18.01
CA ASP A 71 0.18 14.39 16.66
C ASP A 71 1.05 13.62 15.66
N LEU A 72 0.42 12.75 14.85
CA LEU A 72 1.11 11.95 13.85
C LEU A 72 1.65 12.79 12.68
N THR A 73 1.16 14.02 12.50
CA THR A 73 1.61 14.94 11.45
C THR A 73 2.87 15.71 11.85
N SER A 74 3.24 15.66 13.15
CA SER A 74 4.34 16.43 13.71
C SER A 74 5.71 15.96 13.19
N ALA A 75 6.66 16.90 13.13
CA ALA A 75 8.03 16.63 12.71
C ALA A 75 8.69 15.51 13.54
N ASP A 76 8.45 15.49 14.86
CA ASP A 76 8.99 14.47 15.76
C ASP A 76 8.53 13.05 15.42
N VAL A 77 7.26 12.88 15.04
CA VAL A 77 6.74 11.57 14.62
C VAL A 77 7.24 11.23 13.23
N GLN A 78 7.23 12.20 12.32
CA GLN A 78 7.65 12.00 10.92
C GLN A 78 9.17 11.81 10.76
N ALA A 79 9.97 12.17 11.75
CA ALA A 79 11.43 11.89 11.79
C ALA A 79 11.75 10.46 12.23
N GLN A 80 10.82 9.73 12.84
CA GLN A 80 11.04 8.32 13.19
C GLN A 80 11.17 7.47 11.92
N THR A 81 11.94 6.37 12.00
CA THR A 81 12.05 5.44 10.87
C THR A 81 10.76 4.64 10.68
N ASP A 82 10.57 4.03 9.51
CA ASP A 82 9.43 3.15 9.24
C ASP A 82 9.41 1.96 10.19
N ASP A 83 10.58 1.40 10.51
CA ASP A 83 10.71 0.30 11.48
C ASP A 83 10.28 0.73 12.89
N GLN A 84 10.62 1.94 13.32
CA GLN A 84 10.20 2.47 14.62
C GLN A 84 8.68 2.67 14.66
N LEU A 85 8.08 3.21 13.59
CA LEU A 85 6.63 3.34 13.50
C LEU A 85 5.95 1.98 13.42
N PHE A 86 6.51 1.05 12.66
CA PHE A 86 6.01 -0.32 12.56
C PHE A 86 6.03 -1.04 13.90
N ASP A 87 7.11 -0.93 14.67
CA ASP A 87 7.21 -1.49 16.02
C ASP A 87 6.14 -0.92 16.97
N ILE A 88 5.87 0.38 16.89
CA ILE A 88 4.83 1.02 17.69
C ILE A 88 3.44 0.50 17.29
N VAL A 89 3.17 0.37 16.00
CA VAL A 89 1.87 -0.12 15.50
C VAL A 89 1.67 -1.60 15.84
N THR A 90 2.69 -2.42 15.71
CA THR A 90 2.61 -3.87 15.96
C THR A 90 2.57 -4.22 17.44
N LYS A 91 3.48 -3.64 18.22
CA LYS A 91 3.67 -3.98 19.64
C LYS A 91 2.88 -3.09 20.59
N GLY A 92 2.48 -1.91 20.14
CA GLY A 92 1.89 -0.88 20.97
C GLY A 92 2.94 -0.07 21.74
N LYS A 93 2.49 1.04 22.34
CA LYS A 93 3.35 1.87 23.20
C LYS A 93 2.52 2.62 24.24
N GLY A 94 2.81 2.40 25.50
CA GLY A 94 2.06 3.03 26.61
C GLY A 94 0.60 2.63 26.59
N LYS A 95 -0.29 3.58 26.35
CA LYS A 95 -1.76 3.34 26.29
C LYS A 95 -2.23 2.86 24.90
N MET A 96 -1.38 2.93 23.87
CA MET A 96 -1.70 2.44 22.55
C MET A 96 -1.53 0.92 22.48
N PRO A 97 -2.57 0.16 22.13
CA PRO A 97 -2.46 -1.29 21.98
C PRO A 97 -1.65 -1.66 20.74
N GLY A 98 -1.08 -2.87 20.74
CA GLY A 98 -0.46 -3.46 19.56
C GLY A 98 -1.48 -4.11 18.64
N TYR A 99 -1.29 -3.98 17.34
CA TYR A 99 -2.25 -4.45 16.33
C TYR A 99 -1.78 -5.66 15.52
N GLU A 100 -0.56 -6.17 15.74
CA GLU A 100 -0.03 -7.30 14.95
C GLU A 100 -0.95 -8.52 14.99
N LYS A 101 -1.45 -8.88 16.18
CA LYS A 101 -2.33 -10.06 16.35
C LYS A 101 -3.70 -9.90 15.69
N THR A 102 -4.17 -8.66 15.56
CA THR A 102 -5.52 -8.36 15.03
C THR A 102 -5.51 -8.07 13.54
N LEU A 103 -4.48 -7.43 13.03
CA LEU A 103 -4.39 -6.95 11.66
C LEU A 103 -3.37 -7.72 10.81
N GLY A 104 -2.36 -8.30 11.45
CA GLY A 104 -1.21 -8.89 10.77
C GLY A 104 -0.17 -7.87 10.36
N ALA A 105 1.05 -8.35 10.08
CA ALA A 105 2.20 -7.50 9.78
C ALA A 105 2.01 -6.65 8.52
N ASP A 106 1.37 -7.19 7.48
CA ASP A 106 1.20 -6.47 6.21
C ASP A 106 0.26 -5.27 6.36
N LYS A 107 -0.86 -5.42 7.06
CA LYS A 107 -1.74 -4.28 7.37
C LYS A 107 -1.06 -3.24 8.26
N CYS A 108 -0.21 -3.67 9.17
CA CYS A 108 0.59 -2.73 9.97
C CYS A 108 1.59 -1.93 9.12
N LYS A 109 2.18 -2.53 8.09
CA LYS A 109 3.02 -1.81 7.11
C LYS A 109 2.21 -0.80 6.28
N GLU A 110 1.02 -1.18 5.83
CA GLU A 110 0.10 -0.27 5.12
C GLU A 110 -0.30 0.92 6.00
N LEU A 111 -0.53 0.70 7.30
CA LEU A 111 -0.78 1.78 8.26
C LEU A 111 0.42 2.73 8.39
N VAL A 112 1.66 2.21 8.45
CA VAL A 112 2.86 3.06 8.47
C VAL A 112 2.96 3.89 7.20
N ALA A 113 2.74 3.29 6.03
CA ALA A 113 2.73 4.00 4.76
C ALA A 113 1.66 5.11 4.74
N TYR A 114 0.46 4.84 5.26
CA TYR A 114 -0.58 5.86 5.40
C TYR A 114 -0.19 6.98 6.37
N ILE A 115 0.39 6.66 7.53
CA ILE A 115 0.88 7.66 8.51
C ILE A 115 1.89 8.61 7.85
N ARG A 116 2.72 8.15 6.91
CA ARG A 116 3.64 9.01 6.15
C ARG A 116 2.92 10.01 5.26
N THR A 117 1.74 9.69 4.77
CA THR A 117 0.95 10.63 3.96
C THR A 117 0.35 11.77 4.79
N LEU A 118 0.31 11.64 6.12
CA LEU A 118 -0.20 12.66 7.04
C LEU A 118 0.81 13.79 7.31
N LYS A 119 2.04 13.68 6.83
CA LYS A 119 3.07 14.73 6.96
C LYS A 119 2.57 16.05 6.37
N LYS A 120 2.66 17.13 7.16
CA LYS A 120 2.37 18.52 6.72
C LYS A 120 3.62 19.23 6.27
#